data_6d5613ab7c0e085c4b6ad6df75a145e6
#
_entry.id   6d5613ab7c0e085c4b6ad6df75a145e6
#
_cell.length_a   1.000
_cell.length_b   1.000
_cell.length_c   1.000
_cell.angle_alpha   90.00
_cell.angle_beta   90.00
_cell.angle_gamma   90.00
#
_symmetry.space_group_name_H-M   'P 1'
#
loop_
_entity.id
_entity.type
_entity.pdbx_description
1 polymer ?
#
loop_
_entity_poly.entity_id
_entity_poly.type
_entity_poly.pdbx_seq_one_letter_code
_entity_poly.pdbx_strand_id
1 'polypeptide(L)'
;MELDSRVEFKNDVAAEVDDFILMPQPDRRENARQISVMLVAKLDAAGRELLCRVHNFSSGGAKIETRAKLSIGEEIRIEFRSNLSIAGTVRWQNGAYSGVEFTEAADLDAVLKKTGISIARVKPRLPRYNCKVPAKLESDQRSIHCEAIDISANGVRLDKVRNLKPTENLTLVIAGLSRRKVSIVWNRDDQAGVKFINPLRYDEFENWLAWNQDESSARPEAKDGRSTK
;
A
#
# COMPACT_ATOMS: atom_id res chain seq x y z
N MET A 1 -24.54 8.06 -80.66
CA MET A 1 -25.10 6.68 -80.68
C MET A 1 -24.56 6.00 -79.46
N GLU A 2 -25.38 6.08 -78.44
CA GLU A 2 -25.16 5.56 -77.09
C GLU A 2 -25.30 4.03 -77.10
N LEU A 3 -24.47 3.40 -76.29
CA LEU A 3 -24.76 2.07 -75.77
C LEU A 3 -24.39 2.00 -74.35
N ASP A 4 -25.46 2.14 -73.57
CA ASP A 4 -25.56 1.87 -72.14
C ASP A 4 -25.50 0.36 -71.91
N SER A 5 -24.60 -0.10 -71.07
CA SER A 5 -24.60 -1.48 -70.58
C SER A 5 -24.34 -1.51 -69.09
N ARG A 6 -25.46 -1.40 -68.36
CA ARG A 6 -25.55 -1.73 -66.95
C ARG A 6 -25.30 -3.22 -66.74
N VAL A 7 -24.31 -3.54 -65.97
CA VAL A 7 -24.13 -4.88 -65.42
C VAL A 7 -24.70 -4.86 -63.98
N GLU A 8 -25.81 -5.56 -63.82
CA GLU A 8 -26.39 -5.87 -62.51
C GLU A 8 -25.59 -7.02 -61.88
N PHE A 9 -24.94 -6.72 -60.75
CA PHE A 9 -24.43 -7.75 -59.84
C PHE A 9 -25.53 -8.08 -58.82
N LYS A 10 -26.17 -9.21 -58.96
CA LYS A 10 -26.95 -9.87 -57.95
C LYS A 10 -25.96 -10.49 -56.93
N ASN A 11 -25.86 -9.95 -55.79
CA ASN A 11 -25.29 -10.60 -54.62
C ASN A 11 -26.41 -11.07 -53.70
N ASP A 12 -26.88 -12.29 -53.93
CA ASP A 12 -27.60 -13.06 -52.93
C ASP A 12 -26.57 -13.79 -52.07
N VAL A 13 -26.21 -13.21 -50.94
CA VAL A 13 -25.64 -13.93 -49.80
C VAL A 13 -26.45 -13.55 -48.60
N ALA A 14 -27.47 -14.33 -48.30
CA ALA A 14 -28.14 -14.32 -47.03
C ALA A 14 -27.14 -14.81 -45.97
N ALA A 15 -26.50 -13.88 -45.26
CA ALA A 15 -25.83 -14.18 -44.03
C ALA A 15 -26.88 -14.32 -42.95
N GLU A 16 -27.08 -15.52 -42.46
CA GLU A 16 -27.76 -15.81 -41.22
C GLU A 16 -27.05 -15.00 -40.11
N VAL A 17 -27.68 -13.94 -39.67
CA VAL A 17 -27.29 -13.22 -38.45
C VAL A 17 -27.80 -14.07 -37.30
N ASP A 18 -26.92 -14.85 -36.71
CA ASP A 18 -27.16 -15.49 -35.43
C ASP A 18 -27.63 -14.40 -34.47
N ASP A 19 -28.90 -14.45 -34.13
CA ASP A 19 -29.54 -13.64 -33.09
C ASP A 19 -28.92 -14.05 -31.74
N PHE A 20 -27.74 -13.52 -31.44
CA PHE A 20 -27.17 -13.56 -30.09
C PHE A 20 -28.10 -12.71 -29.23
N ILE A 21 -29.13 -13.35 -28.69
CA ILE A 21 -29.93 -12.79 -27.61
C ILE A 21 -28.95 -12.51 -26.47
N LEU A 22 -28.51 -11.26 -26.39
CA LEU A 22 -27.85 -10.70 -25.21
C LEU A 22 -28.82 -10.83 -24.04
N MET A 23 -28.74 -11.98 -23.34
CA MET A 23 -29.39 -12.12 -22.05
C MET A 23 -28.91 -10.95 -21.22
N PRO A 24 -29.81 -10.09 -20.70
CA PRO A 24 -29.41 -9.03 -19.79
C PRO A 24 -28.72 -9.71 -18.60
N GLN A 25 -27.42 -9.51 -18.50
CA GLN A 25 -26.67 -9.93 -17.33
C GLN A 25 -27.35 -9.26 -16.14
N PRO A 26 -27.77 -10.00 -15.12
CA PRO A 26 -28.38 -9.40 -13.94
C PRO A 26 -27.40 -8.36 -13.42
N ASP A 27 -27.86 -7.13 -13.25
CA ASP A 27 -27.05 -6.05 -12.71
C ASP A 27 -26.57 -6.47 -11.31
N ARG A 28 -25.33 -6.95 -11.22
CA ARG A 28 -24.68 -7.34 -9.95
C ARG A 28 -24.46 -6.16 -9.02
N ARG A 29 -25.05 -5.01 -9.33
CA ARG A 29 -24.97 -3.78 -8.54
C ARG A 29 -26.10 -3.62 -7.53
N GLU A 30 -26.78 -4.71 -7.17
CA GLU A 30 -27.59 -4.71 -5.96
C GLU A 30 -26.64 -4.65 -4.76
N ASN A 31 -26.63 -3.50 -4.13
CA ASN A 31 -25.97 -3.14 -2.89
C ASN A 31 -24.51 -2.69 -2.99
N ALA A 32 -24.40 -1.48 -2.53
CA ALA A 32 -23.27 -0.78 -1.97
C ALA A 32 -22.81 0.38 -2.84
N ARG A 33 -23.00 1.55 -2.31
CA ARG A 33 -22.36 2.78 -2.79
C ARG A 33 -20.88 2.52 -2.97
N GLN A 34 -20.45 2.37 -4.21
CA GLN A 34 -19.05 2.33 -4.56
C GLN A 34 -18.49 3.73 -4.37
N ILE A 35 -17.56 3.88 -3.45
CA ILE A 35 -16.90 5.15 -3.19
C ILE A 35 -15.58 5.16 -3.93
N SER A 36 -15.41 6.11 -4.84
CA SER A 36 -14.12 6.37 -5.45
C SER A 36 -13.23 7.08 -4.43
N VAL A 37 -12.14 6.44 -4.05
CA VAL A 37 -11.17 6.95 -3.06
C VAL A 37 -9.76 6.76 -3.58
N MET A 38 -8.82 7.51 -3.01
CA MET A 38 -7.40 7.24 -3.17
C MET A 38 -6.76 7.18 -1.79
N LEU A 39 -6.76 6.00 -1.20
CA LEU A 39 -6.24 5.78 0.13
C LEU A 39 -4.96 4.95 0.06
N VAL A 40 -3.96 5.35 0.82
CA VAL A 40 -2.76 4.54 1.04
C VAL A 40 -3.00 3.60 2.21
N ALA A 41 -2.77 2.32 2.00
CA ALA A 41 -2.96 1.26 2.97
C ALA A 41 -1.77 0.31 2.99
N LYS A 42 -1.62 -0.43 4.09
CA LYS A 42 -0.72 -1.57 4.18
C LYS A 42 -1.47 -2.81 3.75
N LEU A 43 -0.85 -3.60 2.91
CA LEU A 43 -1.33 -4.89 2.46
C LEU A 43 -0.44 -5.96 3.08
N ASP A 44 -1.02 -6.89 3.81
CA ASP A 44 -0.36 -8.12 4.21
C ASP A 44 -0.82 -9.24 3.27
N ALA A 45 0.14 -9.87 2.61
CA ALA A 45 -0.08 -10.95 1.67
C ALA A 45 0.98 -12.03 1.92
N ALA A 46 0.58 -13.19 2.45
CA ALA A 46 1.46 -14.30 2.81
C ALA A 46 2.64 -13.86 3.72
N GLY A 47 2.38 -13.00 4.71
CA GLY A 47 3.39 -12.47 5.63
C GLY A 47 4.29 -11.36 5.06
N ARG A 48 4.04 -10.93 3.83
CA ARG A 48 4.74 -9.79 3.22
C ARG A 48 3.97 -8.51 3.49
N GLU A 49 4.62 -7.53 4.12
CA GLU A 49 4.05 -6.19 4.33
C GLU A 49 4.32 -5.32 3.10
N LEU A 50 3.28 -5.04 2.34
CA LEU A 50 3.33 -4.32 1.07
C LEU A 50 2.59 -2.99 1.17
N LEU A 51 3.00 -2.02 0.37
CA LEU A 51 2.26 -0.77 0.19
C LEU A 51 1.24 -0.94 -0.93
N CYS A 52 0.03 -0.43 -0.72
CA CYS A 52 -0.98 -0.38 -1.77
C CYS A 52 -1.77 0.93 -1.76
N ARG A 53 -2.37 1.25 -2.91
CA ARG A 53 -3.39 2.28 -3.04
C ARG A 53 -4.75 1.61 -3.22
N VAL A 54 -5.73 2.06 -2.48
CA VAL A 54 -7.13 1.65 -2.64
C VAL A 54 -7.83 2.70 -3.49
N HIS A 55 -8.33 2.30 -4.68
CA HIS A 55 -8.96 3.20 -5.64
C HIS A 55 -10.47 3.24 -5.52
N ASN A 56 -11.10 2.07 -5.35
CA ASN A 56 -12.54 1.95 -5.17
C ASN A 56 -12.78 1.06 -3.96
N PHE A 57 -13.81 1.42 -3.21
CA PHE A 57 -14.14 0.75 -1.97
C PHE A 57 -15.66 0.61 -1.85
N SER A 58 -16.13 -0.57 -1.52
CA SER A 58 -17.52 -0.90 -1.22
C SER A 58 -17.60 -1.77 0.02
N SER A 59 -18.79 -2.07 0.50
CA SER A 59 -18.96 -2.99 1.63
C SER A 59 -18.44 -4.40 1.34
N GLY A 60 -18.50 -4.85 0.08
CA GLY A 60 -18.09 -6.21 -0.31
C GLY A 60 -16.67 -6.31 -0.87
N GLY A 61 -15.97 -5.24 -1.14
CA GLY A 61 -14.66 -5.34 -1.76
C GLY A 61 -13.97 -4.03 -2.12
N ALA A 62 -12.76 -4.15 -2.64
CA ALA A 62 -11.94 -3.02 -3.07
C ALA A 62 -11.18 -3.31 -4.36
N LYS A 63 -10.91 -2.25 -5.14
CA LYS A 63 -9.89 -2.24 -6.17
C LYS A 63 -8.63 -1.64 -5.57
N ILE A 64 -7.54 -2.40 -5.59
CA ILE A 64 -6.23 -1.97 -5.09
C ILE A 64 -5.21 -1.91 -6.22
N GLU A 65 -4.19 -1.07 -6.02
CA GLU A 65 -3.01 -0.97 -6.86
C GLU A 65 -1.77 -1.25 -6.01
N THR A 66 -0.92 -2.18 -6.45
CA THR A 66 0.37 -2.48 -5.84
C THR A 66 1.32 -3.02 -6.91
N ARG A 67 2.63 -2.80 -6.74
CA ARG A 67 3.65 -3.38 -7.63
C ARG A 67 3.89 -4.86 -7.38
N ALA A 68 3.53 -5.35 -6.20
CA ALA A 68 3.69 -6.76 -5.88
C ALA A 68 2.71 -7.61 -6.71
N LYS A 69 3.20 -8.72 -7.19
CA LYS A 69 2.33 -9.72 -7.83
C LYS A 69 1.54 -10.43 -6.74
N LEU A 70 0.22 -10.40 -6.87
CA LEU A 70 -0.72 -11.15 -6.06
C LEU A 70 -1.29 -12.29 -6.91
N SER A 71 -1.61 -13.40 -6.29
CA SER A 71 -2.24 -14.54 -6.96
C SER A 71 -3.76 -14.50 -6.80
N ILE A 72 -4.51 -14.91 -7.83
CA ILE A 72 -5.95 -15.09 -7.69
C ILE A 72 -6.19 -16.20 -6.66
N GLY A 73 -7.09 -15.94 -5.69
CA GLY A 73 -7.35 -16.81 -4.55
C GLY A 73 -6.46 -16.54 -3.33
N GLU A 74 -5.46 -15.66 -3.43
CA GLU A 74 -4.59 -15.32 -2.31
C GLU A 74 -5.39 -14.56 -1.23
N GLU A 75 -5.26 -15.03 0.01
CA GLU A 75 -5.82 -14.35 1.17
C GLU A 75 -4.92 -13.18 1.55
N ILE A 76 -5.53 -12.04 1.74
CA ILE A 76 -4.83 -10.80 2.07
C ILE A 76 -5.54 -10.05 3.19
N ARG A 77 -4.80 -9.16 3.83
CA ARG A 77 -5.33 -8.22 4.80
C ARG A 77 -4.93 -6.80 4.43
N ILE A 78 -5.92 -5.91 4.32
CA ILE A 78 -5.70 -4.49 4.05
C ILE A 78 -5.81 -3.73 5.36
N GLU A 79 -4.72 -3.11 5.80
CA GLU A 79 -4.70 -2.27 7.00
C GLU A 79 -4.72 -0.80 6.60
N PHE A 80 -5.79 -0.13 7.00
CA PHE A 80 -5.97 1.31 6.84
C PHE A 80 -5.38 2.07 8.03
N ARG A 81 -5.53 3.38 8.02
CA ARG A 81 -5.14 4.25 9.14
C ARG A 81 -5.82 3.82 10.44
N SER A 82 -5.11 4.03 11.56
CA SER A 82 -5.62 3.72 12.89
C SER A 82 -5.90 2.24 13.17
N ASN A 83 -5.11 1.35 12.55
CA ASN A 83 -5.15 -0.09 12.73
C ASN A 83 -6.51 -0.73 12.36
N LEU A 84 -7.28 -0.08 11.50
CA LEU A 84 -8.45 -0.71 10.90
C LEU A 84 -7.98 -1.66 9.81
N SER A 85 -8.24 -2.94 9.96
CA SER A 85 -7.85 -3.94 8.97
C SER A 85 -9.05 -4.74 8.48
N ILE A 86 -9.03 -5.10 7.21
CA ILE A 86 -10.09 -5.87 6.54
C ILE A 86 -9.42 -7.02 5.82
N ALA A 87 -9.91 -8.24 6.07
CA ALA A 87 -9.48 -9.44 5.38
C ALA A 87 -10.27 -9.62 4.07
N GLY A 88 -9.64 -10.23 3.09
CA GLY A 88 -10.28 -10.53 1.82
C GLY A 88 -9.45 -11.45 0.94
N THR A 89 -10.01 -11.81 -0.20
CA THR A 89 -9.40 -12.71 -1.18
C THR A 89 -9.26 -11.99 -2.51
N VAL A 90 -8.14 -12.16 -3.17
CA VAL A 90 -7.90 -11.63 -4.53
C VAL A 90 -8.77 -12.39 -5.52
N ARG A 91 -9.65 -11.69 -6.24
CA ARG A 91 -10.56 -12.29 -7.23
C ARG A 91 -10.11 -12.11 -8.66
N TRP A 92 -9.40 -11.03 -8.95
CA TRP A 92 -8.82 -10.80 -10.27
C TRP A 92 -7.56 -9.94 -10.16
N GLN A 93 -6.69 -10.05 -11.16
CA GLN A 93 -5.50 -9.22 -11.32
C GLN A 93 -5.38 -8.75 -12.77
N ASN A 94 -5.02 -7.48 -12.94
CA ASN A 94 -4.72 -6.89 -14.24
C ASN A 94 -3.61 -5.83 -14.09
N GLY A 95 -2.40 -6.17 -14.50
CA GLY A 95 -1.21 -5.34 -14.32
C GLY A 95 -0.94 -5.09 -12.83
N ALA A 96 -0.86 -3.81 -12.44
CA ALA A 96 -0.68 -3.40 -11.05
C ALA A 96 -1.99 -3.42 -10.23
N TYR A 97 -3.14 -3.64 -10.86
CA TYR A 97 -4.44 -3.61 -10.21
C TYR A 97 -4.92 -5.00 -9.84
N SER A 98 -5.57 -5.10 -8.68
CA SER A 98 -6.25 -6.31 -8.22
C SER A 98 -7.60 -5.96 -7.62
N GLY A 99 -8.57 -6.83 -7.83
CA GLY A 99 -9.86 -6.77 -7.15
C GLY A 99 -9.87 -7.73 -5.99
N VAL A 100 -10.27 -7.23 -4.83
CA VAL A 100 -10.35 -7.94 -3.57
C VAL A 100 -11.80 -8.03 -3.15
N GLU A 101 -12.26 -9.23 -2.85
CA GLU A 101 -13.54 -9.46 -2.18
C GLU A 101 -13.28 -9.61 -0.68
N PHE A 102 -14.02 -8.88 0.13
CA PHE A 102 -13.86 -8.94 1.57
C PHE A 102 -14.52 -10.19 2.15
N THR A 103 -13.90 -10.75 3.19
CA THR A 103 -14.44 -11.91 3.92
C THR A 103 -15.73 -11.56 4.66
N GLU A 104 -15.81 -10.31 5.16
CA GLU A 104 -16.96 -9.76 5.85
C GLU A 104 -17.29 -8.37 5.29
N ALA A 105 -18.56 -7.98 5.36
CA ALA A 105 -18.98 -6.68 4.90
C ALA A 105 -18.26 -5.57 5.68
N ALA A 106 -17.56 -4.69 4.95
CA ALA A 106 -16.83 -3.58 5.55
C ALA A 106 -17.76 -2.42 5.94
N ASP A 107 -17.54 -1.88 7.13
CA ASP A 107 -18.16 -0.62 7.55
C ASP A 107 -17.46 0.56 6.84
N LEU A 108 -18.08 1.03 5.76
CA LEU A 108 -17.59 2.14 4.96
C LEU A 108 -17.42 3.42 5.80
N ASP A 109 -18.36 3.70 6.68
CA ASP A 109 -18.32 4.89 7.51
C ASP A 109 -17.15 4.84 8.50
N ALA A 110 -16.89 3.69 9.09
CA ALA A 110 -15.73 3.50 9.96
C ALA A 110 -14.41 3.70 9.21
N VAL A 111 -14.29 3.16 7.97
CA VAL A 111 -13.11 3.38 7.13
C VAL A 111 -12.95 4.85 6.80
N LEU A 112 -13.98 5.51 6.31
CA LEU A 112 -13.91 6.92 5.91
C LEU A 112 -13.64 7.85 7.10
N LYS A 113 -14.29 7.65 8.22
CA LYS A 113 -14.05 8.43 9.45
C LYS A 113 -12.63 8.25 9.96
N LYS A 114 -12.13 7.02 10.01
CA LYS A 114 -10.78 6.71 10.49
C LYS A 114 -9.69 7.11 9.49
N THR A 115 -9.97 7.19 8.20
CA THR A 115 -9.01 7.64 7.19
C THR A 115 -8.85 9.16 7.09
N GLY A 116 -9.63 9.92 7.87
CA GLY A 116 -9.48 11.37 7.97
C GLY A 116 -10.18 12.18 6.88
N ILE A 117 -11.11 11.57 6.17
CA ILE A 117 -12.05 12.26 5.28
C ILE A 117 -13.14 12.96 6.11
N SER A 118 -13.23 12.67 7.42
CA SER A 118 -14.16 13.27 8.35
C SER A 118 -13.51 14.33 9.25
N ILE A 119 -14.29 15.28 9.70
CA ILE A 119 -13.99 16.52 10.46
C ILE A 119 -13.38 16.29 11.86
N ALA A 120 -12.95 15.10 12.22
CA ALA A 120 -12.42 14.80 13.52
C ALA A 120 -11.01 15.40 13.75
N ARG A 121 -10.81 16.07 14.88
CA ARG A 121 -9.56 16.74 15.31
C ARG A 121 -8.34 15.81 15.46
N VAL A 122 -8.51 14.50 15.40
CA VAL A 122 -7.44 13.51 15.53
C VAL A 122 -7.00 13.07 14.14
N LYS A 123 -5.79 13.45 13.72
CA LYS A 123 -5.20 12.95 12.47
C LYS A 123 -4.90 11.45 12.62
N PRO A 124 -5.56 10.58 11.86
CA PRO A 124 -5.32 9.14 11.94
C PRO A 124 -3.86 8.82 11.61
N ARG A 125 -3.29 7.86 12.32
CA ARG A 125 -1.91 7.42 12.07
C ARG A 125 -1.85 6.62 10.78
N LEU A 126 -0.82 6.88 9.96
CA LEU A 126 -0.52 6.07 8.79
C LEU A 126 -0.05 4.67 9.21
N PRO A 127 -0.30 3.64 8.38
CA PRO A 127 0.23 2.31 8.60
C PRO A 127 1.74 2.32 8.78
N ARG A 128 2.25 1.43 9.63
CA ARG A 128 3.67 1.24 9.89
C ARG A 128 4.12 -0.12 9.39
N TYR A 129 5.31 -0.15 8.85
CA TYR A 129 5.96 -1.32 8.28
C TYR A 129 7.15 -1.69 9.15
N ASN A 130 7.22 -2.95 9.55
CA ASN A 130 8.35 -3.44 10.32
C ASN A 130 9.61 -3.43 9.44
N CYS A 131 10.71 -3.03 10.04
CA CYS A 131 12.02 -3.09 9.39
C CYS A 131 13.09 -3.32 10.47
N LYS A 132 14.27 -3.78 10.07
CA LYS A 132 15.47 -3.83 10.91
C LYS A 132 16.62 -3.33 10.07
N VAL A 133 16.75 -2.03 9.96
CA VAL A 133 17.71 -1.40 9.06
C VAL A 133 18.66 -0.50 9.84
N PRO A 134 19.98 -0.61 9.63
CA PRO A 134 20.92 0.33 10.20
C PRO A 134 20.57 1.75 9.82
N ALA A 135 20.60 2.61 10.81
CA ALA A 135 20.30 4.02 10.66
C ALA A 135 21.31 4.86 11.44
N LYS A 136 21.35 6.15 11.10
CA LYS A 136 22.25 7.12 11.70
C LYS A 136 21.51 8.45 11.85
N LEU A 137 21.52 8.98 13.06
CA LEU A 137 21.09 10.36 13.32
C LEU A 137 22.31 11.26 13.36
N GLU A 138 22.30 12.30 12.55
CA GLU A 138 23.38 13.27 12.48
C GLU A 138 22.87 14.65 12.94
N SER A 139 23.64 15.29 13.80
CA SER A 139 23.50 16.70 14.14
C SER A 139 24.79 17.45 13.83
N ASP A 140 24.80 18.76 14.00
CA ASP A 140 26.00 19.59 13.78
C ASP A 140 27.17 19.19 14.72
N GLN A 141 26.87 18.55 15.85
CA GLN A 141 27.85 18.25 16.91
C GLN A 141 28.19 16.75 17.03
N ARG A 142 27.30 15.86 16.60
CA ARG A 142 27.46 14.42 16.83
C ARG A 142 26.70 13.57 15.83
N SER A 143 27.10 12.31 15.81
CA SER A 143 26.43 11.28 15.05
C SER A 143 26.12 10.09 15.94
N ILE A 144 24.89 9.59 15.89
CA ILE A 144 24.40 8.46 16.68
C ILE A 144 24.05 7.33 15.75
N HIS A 145 24.72 6.18 15.89
CA HIS A 145 24.34 4.95 15.22
C HIS A 145 23.14 4.32 15.95
N CYS A 146 22.12 3.97 15.20
CA CYS A 146 20.85 3.43 15.69
C CYS A 146 20.29 2.42 14.70
N GLU A 147 19.11 1.90 14.98
CA GLU A 147 18.42 0.95 14.12
C GLU A 147 16.98 1.44 13.89
N ALA A 148 16.55 1.49 12.64
CA ALA A 148 15.15 1.72 12.31
C ALA A 148 14.39 0.40 12.50
N ILE A 149 13.36 0.41 13.36
CA ILE A 149 12.58 -0.80 13.70
C ILE A 149 11.16 -0.78 13.15
N ASP A 150 10.60 0.38 12.89
CA ASP A 150 9.42 0.54 12.04
C ASP A 150 9.42 1.89 11.33
N ILE A 151 8.80 1.95 10.18
CA ILE A 151 8.72 3.13 9.33
C ILE A 151 7.30 3.34 8.80
N SER A 152 6.93 4.58 8.60
CA SER A 152 5.73 5.01 7.88
C SER A 152 6.09 6.15 6.93
N ALA A 153 5.20 6.55 6.05
CA ALA A 153 5.46 7.70 5.18
C ALA A 153 5.79 8.99 5.95
N ASN A 154 5.40 9.12 7.23
CA ASN A 154 5.59 10.33 8.02
C ASN A 154 6.76 10.27 9.00
N GLY A 155 7.34 9.11 9.28
CA GLY A 155 8.40 9.01 10.28
C GLY A 155 8.81 7.59 10.62
N VAL A 156 9.75 7.46 11.52
CA VAL A 156 10.46 6.23 11.87
C VAL A 156 10.50 6.08 13.38
N ARG A 157 10.41 4.86 13.86
CA ARG A 157 10.82 4.49 15.21
C ARG A 157 12.23 3.91 15.17
N LEU A 158 13.07 4.48 16.00
CA LEU A 158 14.48 4.13 16.12
C LEU A 158 14.74 3.42 17.44
N ASP A 159 15.60 2.44 17.43
CA ASP A 159 16.13 1.75 18.60
C ASP A 159 17.61 2.12 18.81
N LYS A 160 18.14 1.86 20.02
CA LYS A 160 19.53 2.17 20.40
C LYS A 160 19.85 3.67 20.37
N VAL A 161 18.86 4.50 20.69
CA VAL A 161 19.00 5.96 20.68
C VAL A 161 18.92 6.50 22.10
N ARG A 162 19.99 7.15 22.56
CA ARG A 162 20.08 7.73 23.89
C ARG A 162 20.34 9.23 23.83
N ASN A 163 19.85 9.95 24.82
CA ASN A 163 20.17 11.36 25.07
C ASN A 163 19.92 12.30 23.88
N LEU A 164 18.80 12.12 23.15
CA LEU A 164 18.36 13.08 22.16
C LEU A 164 17.76 14.32 22.83
N LYS A 165 18.17 15.48 22.37
CA LYS A 165 17.57 16.76 22.80
C LYS A 165 16.49 17.20 21.79
N PRO A 166 15.30 17.63 22.26
CA PRO A 166 14.20 18.03 21.36
C PRO A 166 14.53 19.17 20.41
N THR A 167 15.52 19.99 20.75
CA THR A 167 15.93 21.18 20.00
C THR A 167 17.00 20.91 18.95
N GLU A 168 17.50 19.68 18.82
CA GLU A 168 18.55 19.36 17.85
C GLU A 168 18.00 19.35 16.41
N ASN A 169 18.72 19.99 15.48
CA ASN A 169 18.53 19.84 14.05
C ASN A 169 19.08 18.49 13.63
N LEU A 170 18.22 17.53 13.42
CA LEU A 170 18.63 16.18 13.10
C LEU A 170 18.41 15.83 11.64
N THR A 171 19.38 15.14 11.08
CA THR A 171 19.28 14.49 9.78
C THR A 171 19.32 12.99 9.97
N LEU A 172 18.31 12.30 9.49
CA LEU A 172 18.26 10.84 9.51
C LEU A 172 18.81 10.29 8.21
N VAL A 173 19.70 9.32 8.35
CA VAL A 173 20.28 8.52 7.25
C VAL A 173 19.84 7.08 7.48
N ILE A 174 19.14 6.50 6.54
CA ILE A 174 18.73 5.09 6.51
C ILE A 174 19.22 4.50 5.19
N ALA A 175 19.72 3.27 5.19
CA ALA A 175 20.11 2.59 3.97
C ALA A 175 18.96 2.52 2.96
N GLY A 176 19.23 2.84 1.71
CA GLY A 176 18.23 2.85 0.63
C GLY A 176 17.30 4.08 0.59
N LEU A 177 17.38 4.99 1.58
CA LEU A 177 16.63 6.27 1.57
C LEU A 177 17.58 7.47 1.44
N SER A 178 17.06 8.52 0.80
CA SER A 178 17.74 9.82 0.80
C SER A 178 17.81 10.40 2.22
N ARG A 179 18.88 11.15 2.50
CA ARG A 179 19.06 11.87 3.78
C ARG A 179 17.86 12.80 4.04
N ARG A 180 17.32 12.77 5.26
CA ARG A 180 16.11 13.53 5.59
C ARG A 180 16.23 14.28 6.90
N LYS A 181 15.79 15.51 6.90
CA LYS A 181 15.60 16.27 8.14
C LYS A 181 14.42 15.70 8.91
N VAL A 182 14.61 15.54 10.22
CA VAL A 182 13.62 14.97 11.12
C VAL A 182 13.47 15.81 12.38
N SER A 183 12.30 15.70 13.01
CA SER A 183 12.05 16.22 14.36
C SER A 183 11.73 15.07 15.32
N ILE A 184 12.17 15.19 16.56
CA ILE A 184 11.87 14.22 17.61
C ILE A 184 10.41 14.42 18.04
N VAL A 185 9.64 13.33 18.05
CA VAL A 185 8.26 13.30 18.55
C VAL A 185 8.22 12.83 20.01
N TRP A 186 9.02 11.81 20.30
CA TRP A 186 9.21 11.26 21.65
C TRP A 186 10.56 10.57 21.76
N ASN A 187 11.08 10.45 22.97
CA ASN A 187 12.33 9.77 23.29
C ASN A 187 12.18 9.12 24.67
N ARG A 188 12.30 7.80 24.77
CA ARG A 188 12.23 7.03 26.02
C ARG A 188 12.77 5.62 25.80
N ASP A 189 13.27 5.00 26.87
CA ASP A 189 13.65 3.57 26.90
C ASP A 189 14.62 3.15 25.77
N ASP A 190 15.64 3.97 25.52
CA ASP A 190 16.60 3.78 24.44
C ASP A 190 15.97 3.80 23.02
N GLN A 191 14.72 4.22 22.90
CA GLN A 191 14.01 4.37 21.64
C GLN A 191 13.58 5.82 21.41
N ALA A 192 13.46 6.17 20.13
CA ALA A 192 12.92 7.47 19.72
C ALA A 192 11.96 7.34 18.55
N GLY A 193 10.88 8.11 18.60
CA GLY A 193 10.03 8.36 17.45
C GLY A 193 10.42 9.66 16.81
N VAL A 194 10.78 9.61 15.52
CA VAL A 194 11.10 10.81 14.74
C VAL A 194 10.12 10.97 13.59
N LYS A 195 9.82 12.23 13.27
CA LYS A 195 8.95 12.60 12.16
C LYS A 195 9.79 13.24 11.07
N PHE A 196 9.58 12.83 9.82
CA PHE A 196 10.15 13.50 8.67
C PHE A 196 9.58 14.92 8.55
N ILE A 197 10.44 15.90 8.30
CA ILE A 197 10.00 17.29 7.97
C ILE A 197 9.20 17.25 6.66
N ASN A 198 9.71 16.53 5.67
CA ASN A 198 9.03 16.26 4.41
C ASN A 198 8.70 14.76 4.36
N PRO A 199 7.41 14.36 4.38
CA PRO A 199 6.99 12.97 4.29
C PRO A 199 7.56 12.27 3.05
N LEU A 200 7.69 10.95 3.12
CA LEU A 200 8.03 10.12 1.97
C LEU A 200 6.91 10.19 0.93
N ARG A 201 7.30 10.34 -0.33
CA ARG A 201 6.37 10.18 -1.45
C ARG A 201 6.03 8.70 -1.59
N TYR A 202 4.85 8.42 -2.13
CA TYR A 202 4.39 7.05 -2.30
C TYR A 202 5.40 6.18 -3.05
N ASP A 203 5.85 6.64 -4.22
CA ASP A 203 6.77 5.88 -5.09
C ASP A 203 8.13 5.64 -4.42
N GLU A 204 8.65 6.63 -3.70
CA GLU A 204 9.89 6.48 -2.95
C GLU A 204 9.75 5.47 -1.82
N PHE A 205 8.64 5.51 -1.10
CA PHE A 205 8.38 4.60 0.00
C PHE A 205 8.14 3.17 -0.49
N GLU A 206 7.38 2.99 -1.57
CA GLU A 206 7.14 1.69 -2.19
C GLU A 206 8.44 1.05 -2.68
N ASN A 207 9.29 1.82 -3.37
CA ASN A 207 10.61 1.35 -3.83
C ASN A 207 11.51 0.93 -2.67
N TRP A 208 11.51 1.73 -1.59
CA TRP A 208 12.31 1.40 -0.41
C TRP A 208 11.81 0.15 0.31
N LEU A 209 10.49 -0.03 0.45
CA LEU A 209 9.92 -1.23 1.05
C LEU A 209 10.28 -2.49 0.25
N ALA A 210 10.19 -2.43 -1.08
CA ALA A 210 10.60 -3.53 -1.94
C ALA A 210 12.09 -3.86 -1.77
N TRP A 211 12.95 -2.85 -1.83
CA TRP A 211 14.39 -3.01 -1.60
C TRP A 211 14.70 -3.62 -0.22
N ASN A 212 14.04 -3.14 0.84
CA ASN A 212 14.27 -3.65 2.20
C ASN A 212 13.85 -5.12 2.37
N GLN A 213 12.80 -5.55 1.67
CA GLN A 213 12.37 -6.95 1.70
C GLN A 213 13.37 -7.87 0.99
N ASP A 214 13.89 -7.45 -0.17
CA ASP A 214 14.92 -8.19 -0.90
C ASP A 214 16.20 -8.32 -0.08
N GLU A 215 16.66 -7.23 0.53
CA GLU A 215 17.84 -7.23 1.41
C GLU A 215 17.65 -8.08 2.68
N SER A 216 16.42 -8.05 3.25
CA SER A 216 16.10 -8.85 4.44
C SER A 216 16.11 -10.35 4.13
N SER A 217 15.66 -10.74 2.94
CA SER A 217 15.70 -12.12 2.47
C SER A 217 17.14 -12.61 2.19
N ALA A 218 18.03 -11.69 1.84
CA ALA A 218 19.44 -12.00 1.57
C ALA A 218 20.32 -12.04 2.84
N ARG A 219 19.84 -11.52 3.98
CA ARG A 219 20.57 -11.55 5.25
C ARG A 219 20.43 -12.91 5.92
N PRO A 220 21.54 -13.67 6.16
CA PRO A 220 21.45 -14.90 6.95
C PRO A 220 20.97 -14.57 8.37
N GLU A 221 20.03 -15.36 8.88
CA GLU A 221 19.59 -15.26 10.28
C GLU A 221 20.82 -15.35 11.19
N ALA A 222 21.07 -14.28 11.93
CA ALA A 222 22.07 -14.33 13.00
C ALA A 222 21.59 -15.37 14.01
N LYS A 223 22.21 -16.55 13.99
CA LYS A 223 21.98 -17.61 14.98
C LYS A 223 22.18 -17.01 16.36
N ASP A 224 21.09 -16.92 17.10
CA ASP A 224 21.07 -16.53 18.50
C ASP A 224 21.88 -17.56 19.29
N GLY A 225 23.13 -17.22 19.55
CA GLY A 225 24.07 -18.04 20.27
C GLY A 225 23.74 -18.07 21.76
N ARG A 226 22.61 -18.68 22.15
CA ARG A 226 22.43 -19.12 23.53
C ARG A 226 23.18 -20.40 23.73
N SER A 227 24.47 -20.26 24.06
CA SER A 227 25.24 -21.31 24.66
C SER A 227 24.75 -21.54 26.08
N THR A 228 24.08 -22.65 26.28
CA THR A 228 23.82 -23.22 27.60
C THR A 228 25.16 -23.60 28.27
N LYS A 229 25.43 -22.98 29.39
CA LYS A 229 26.29 -23.50 30.41
C LYS A 229 25.64 -23.30 31.78
#